data_702e3762b9b9cfb78f25275b90ab48b9
#
_entry.id   702e3762b9b9cfb78f25275b90ab48b9
#
_cell.length_a   1.000
_cell.length_b   1.000
_cell.length_c   1.000
_cell.angle_alpha   90.00
_cell.angle_beta   90.00
_cell.angle_gamma   90.00
#
_symmetry.space_group_name_H-M   'P 1'
#
loop_
_entity.id
_entity.type
_entity.pdbx_description
1 polymer ?
#
loop_
_entity_poly.entity_id
_entity_poly.type
_entity_poly.pdbx_seq_one_letter_code
_entity_poly.pdbx_strand_id
1 'polypeptide(L)'
;MVKPIDKLPPNDPLSDPGKKQIIDQVLEDNRGLHGATMVVLNELQGKIGFISEPMQVYVAKSLKVPVSTVHGVVSFYSFFTTTPRGKHTIKFCMGTACYVGGTSQLIDKAKQVLGIEPGQTTADGNITLELCRCVGACSQAPAIVVDEEISGRVRPNKLPAILNNLH
;
A
#
# COMPACT_ATOMS: atom_id res chain seq x y z
N MET A 1 -12.98 16.09 6.79
CA MET A 1 -14.42 15.83 7.01
C MET A 1 -14.66 14.35 6.77
N VAL A 2 -14.84 13.54 7.82
CA VAL A 2 -15.03 12.08 7.70
C VAL A 2 -16.42 11.85 7.12
N LYS A 3 -16.51 11.18 5.96
CA LYS A 3 -17.79 10.83 5.34
C LYS A 3 -18.57 9.88 6.25
N PRO A 4 -19.90 10.04 6.39
CA PRO A 4 -20.71 9.12 7.16
C PRO A 4 -20.64 7.70 6.57
N ILE A 5 -20.61 6.70 7.44
CA ILE A 5 -20.46 5.27 7.11
C ILE A 5 -21.63 4.71 6.28
N ASP A 6 -22.68 5.49 6.07
CA ASP A 6 -23.94 5.06 5.44
C ASP A 6 -23.84 4.77 3.93
N LYS A 7 -22.72 5.08 3.29
CA LYS A 7 -22.43 4.72 1.88
C LYS A 7 -21.02 4.16 1.76
N LEU A 8 -20.86 2.90 2.15
CA LEU A 8 -19.63 2.14 1.92
C LEU A 8 -19.42 1.96 0.40
N PRO A 9 -18.19 2.18 -0.12
CA PRO A 9 -17.85 1.81 -1.48
C PRO A 9 -18.09 0.32 -1.71
N PRO A 10 -18.49 -0.13 -2.90
CA PRO A 10 -18.80 -1.55 -3.18
C PRO A 10 -17.60 -2.48 -2.95
N ASN A 11 -16.37 -1.97 -2.96
CA ASN A 11 -15.13 -2.73 -2.71
C ASN A 11 -14.58 -2.52 -1.29
N ASP A 12 -15.33 -1.92 -0.37
CA ASP A 12 -14.86 -1.74 1.01
C ASP A 12 -14.89 -3.09 1.76
N PRO A 13 -13.84 -3.42 2.56
CA PRO A 13 -13.82 -4.64 3.35
C PRO A 13 -15.01 -4.81 4.30
N LEU A 14 -15.61 -3.72 4.77
CA LEU A 14 -16.81 -3.77 5.62
C LEU A 14 -18.08 -4.15 4.87
N SER A 15 -18.08 -4.06 3.53
CA SER A 15 -19.22 -4.47 2.69
C SER A 15 -19.22 -5.98 2.43
N ASP A 16 -18.08 -6.65 2.61
CA ASP A 16 -17.92 -8.09 2.45
C ASP A 16 -18.11 -8.79 3.80
N PRO A 17 -19.14 -9.66 3.96
CA PRO A 17 -19.42 -10.35 5.22
C PRO A 17 -18.22 -11.17 5.74
N GLY A 18 -17.46 -11.80 4.83
CA GLY A 18 -16.30 -12.60 5.20
C GLY A 18 -15.16 -11.75 5.75
N LYS A 19 -14.87 -10.63 5.10
CA LYS A 19 -13.83 -9.68 5.57
C LYS A 19 -14.25 -9.00 6.88
N LYS A 20 -15.55 -8.69 7.02
CA LYS A 20 -16.07 -8.11 8.25
C LYS A 20 -15.91 -9.05 9.44
N GLN A 21 -16.15 -10.36 9.27
CA GLN A 21 -15.91 -11.35 10.33
C GLN A 21 -14.44 -11.38 10.76
N ILE A 22 -13.50 -11.28 9.80
CA ILE A 22 -12.07 -11.20 10.12
C ILE A 22 -11.76 -9.94 10.92
N ILE A 23 -12.36 -8.79 10.56
CA ILE A 23 -12.17 -7.52 11.28
C ILE A 23 -12.70 -7.66 12.73
N ASP A 24 -13.89 -8.18 12.90
CA ASP A 24 -14.52 -8.36 14.21
C ASP A 24 -13.72 -9.32 15.09
N GLN A 25 -13.20 -10.41 14.52
CA GLN A 25 -12.34 -11.37 15.21
C GLN A 25 -11.04 -10.71 15.69
N VAL A 26 -10.35 -9.97 14.83
CA VAL A 26 -9.11 -9.27 15.19
C VAL A 26 -9.36 -8.24 16.29
N LEU A 27 -10.49 -7.54 16.25
CA LEU A 27 -10.86 -6.57 17.30
C LEU A 27 -11.15 -7.24 18.64
N GLU A 28 -11.80 -8.40 18.63
CA GLU A 28 -12.11 -9.14 19.86
C GLU A 28 -10.85 -9.77 20.47
N ASP A 29 -9.99 -10.38 19.65
CA ASP A 29 -8.73 -11.02 20.10
C ASP A 29 -7.78 -10.01 20.75
N ASN A 30 -7.83 -8.75 20.34
CA ASN A 30 -6.96 -7.68 20.85
C ASN A 30 -7.66 -6.74 21.83
N ARG A 31 -8.85 -7.12 22.31
CA ARG A 31 -9.63 -6.31 23.24
C ARG A 31 -8.91 -6.14 24.59
N GLY A 32 -8.72 -4.90 25.00
CA GLY A 32 -8.09 -4.58 26.29
C GLY A 32 -6.57 -4.59 26.29
N LEU A 33 -5.91 -4.87 25.19
CA LEU A 33 -4.46 -4.74 25.07
C LEU A 33 -4.03 -3.26 25.12
N HIS A 34 -2.97 -2.99 25.88
CA HIS A 34 -2.34 -1.68 25.86
C HIS A 34 -1.68 -1.46 24.48
N GLY A 35 -2.03 -0.39 23.78
CA GLY A 35 -1.53 -0.15 22.42
C GLY A 35 -2.26 -0.95 21.33
N ALA A 36 -3.45 -1.48 21.60
CA ALA A 36 -4.26 -2.28 20.68
C ALA A 36 -4.38 -1.69 19.27
N THR A 37 -4.40 -0.36 19.14
CA THR A 37 -4.54 0.31 17.83
C THR A 37 -3.48 -0.15 16.82
N MET A 38 -2.20 -0.18 17.23
CA MET A 38 -1.13 -0.59 16.32
C MET A 38 -1.19 -2.08 15.98
N VAL A 39 -1.46 -2.92 16.98
CA VAL A 39 -1.56 -4.37 16.81
C VAL A 39 -2.71 -4.73 15.87
N VAL A 40 -3.90 -4.18 16.13
CA VAL A 40 -5.10 -4.39 15.32
C VAL A 40 -4.87 -3.93 13.87
N LEU A 41 -4.33 -2.74 13.67
CA LEU A 41 -4.08 -2.22 12.31
C LEU A 41 -3.06 -3.08 11.56
N ASN A 42 -2.01 -3.57 12.24
CA ASN A 42 -1.01 -4.44 11.64
C ASN A 42 -1.60 -5.79 11.20
N GLU A 43 -2.40 -6.42 12.05
CA GLU A 43 -3.09 -7.67 11.69
C GLU A 43 -4.10 -7.47 10.55
N LEU A 44 -4.87 -6.39 10.59
CA LEU A 44 -5.83 -6.08 9.53
C LEU A 44 -5.12 -5.80 8.20
N GLN A 45 -4.01 -5.06 8.21
CA GLN A 45 -3.19 -4.86 7.01
C GLN A 45 -2.69 -6.20 6.44
N GLY A 46 -2.24 -7.12 7.30
CA GLY A 46 -1.77 -8.45 6.86
C GLY A 46 -2.88 -9.36 6.33
N LYS A 47 -4.07 -9.34 6.95
CA LYS A 47 -5.19 -10.24 6.60
C LYS A 47 -6.05 -9.72 5.44
N ILE A 48 -6.19 -8.38 5.31
CA ILE A 48 -7.10 -7.72 4.34
C ILE A 48 -6.33 -7.04 3.22
N GLY A 49 -5.09 -6.60 3.50
CA GLY A 49 -4.19 -5.96 2.53
C GLY A 49 -4.23 -4.43 2.55
N PHE A 50 -5.26 -3.80 3.10
CA PHE A 50 -5.37 -2.34 3.20
C PHE A 50 -6.35 -1.91 4.29
N ILE A 51 -6.24 -0.67 4.75
CA ILE A 51 -7.06 -0.07 5.82
C ILE A 51 -7.87 1.10 5.23
N SER A 52 -9.09 0.83 4.77
CA SER A 52 -9.97 1.86 4.20
C SER A 52 -10.37 2.93 5.24
N GLU A 53 -10.78 4.14 4.79
CA GLU A 53 -11.27 5.18 5.70
C GLU A 53 -12.47 4.71 6.56
N PRO A 54 -13.49 4.02 6.00
CA PRO A 54 -14.58 3.46 6.80
C PRO A 54 -14.09 2.45 7.85
N MET A 55 -13.11 1.61 7.49
CA MET A 55 -12.52 0.65 8.42
C MET A 55 -11.79 1.36 9.58
N GLN A 56 -11.08 2.47 9.31
CA GLN A 56 -10.46 3.27 10.38
C GLN A 56 -11.49 3.78 11.38
N VAL A 57 -12.65 4.25 10.90
CA VAL A 57 -13.75 4.70 11.76
C VAL A 57 -14.33 3.53 12.56
N TYR A 58 -14.48 2.37 11.95
CA TYR A 58 -15.00 1.16 12.60
C TYR A 58 -14.06 0.68 13.71
N VAL A 59 -12.76 0.59 13.43
CA VAL A 59 -11.71 0.23 14.41
C VAL A 59 -11.69 1.25 15.57
N ALA A 60 -11.74 2.54 15.28
CA ALA A 60 -11.74 3.60 16.28
C ALA A 60 -12.92 3.46 17.26
N LYS A 61 -14.13 3.21 16.74
CA LYS A 61 -15.33 2.98 17.54
C LYS A 61 -15.20 1.74 18.43
N SER A 62 -14.71 0.64 17.87
CA SER A 62 -14.58 -0.64 18.58
C SER A 62 -13.53 -0.56 19.70
N LEU A 63 -12.42 0.10 19.46
CA LEU A 63 -11.36 0.32 20.46
C LEU A 63 -11.64 1.50 21.42
N LYS A 64 -12.74 2.25 21.20
CA LYS A 64 -13.11 3.45 21.96
C LYS A 64 -12.00 4.52 21.99
N VAL A 65 -11.33 4.71 20.87
CA VAL A 65 -10.31 5.74 20.68
C VAL A 65 -10.78 6.77 19.64
N PRO A 66 -10.26 8.01 19.66
CA PRO A 66 -10.55 9.00 18.62
C PRO A 66 -10.14 8.49 17.22
N VAL A 67 -10.95 8.77 16.21
CA VAL A 67 -10.62 8.43 14.79
C VAL A 67 -9.29 9.06 14.37
N SER A 68 -8.99 10.26 14.89
CA SER A 68 -7.71 10.94 14.64
C SER A 68 -6.49 10.14 15.10
N THR A 69 -6.62 9.35 16.19
CA THR A 69 -5.55 8.47 16.68
C THR A 69 -5.30 7.35 15.67
N VAL A 70 -6.35 6.68 15.19
CA VAL A 70 -6.23 5.62 14.19
C VAL A 70 -5.68 6.17 12.87
N HIS A 71 -6.23 7.29 12.39
CA HIS A 71 -5.77 7.94 11.18
C HIS A 71 -4.32 8.43 11.29
N GLY A 72 -3.91 8.94 12.45
CA GLY A 72 -2.54 9.34 12.71
C GLY A 72 -1.56 8.17 12.59
N VAL A 73 -1.91 7.00 13.11
CA VAL A 73 -1.10 5.78 12.96
C VAL A 73 -1.01 5.37 11.48
N VAL A 74 -2.15 5.28 10.80
CA VAL A 74 -2.19 4.85 9.38
C VAL A 74 -1.41 5.79 8.47
N SER A 75 -1.47 7.10 8.72
CA SER A 75 -0.78 8.10 7.90
C SER A 75 0.72 8.22 8.22
N PHE A 76 1.11 7.96 9.46
CA PHE A 76 2.50 8.07 9.90
C PHE A 76 3.36 6.88 9.42
N TYR A 77 2.83 5.66 9.50
CA TYR A 77 3.56 4.46 9.12
C TYR A 77 3.31 4.11 7.65
N SER A 78 4.33 4.18 6.81
CA SER A 78 4.28 3.85 5.38
C SER A 78 3.98 2.37 5.07
N PHE A 79 3.97 1.52 6.09
CA PHE A 79 3.54 0.13 5.99
C PHE A 79 2.05 0.02 5.66
N PHE A 80 1.23 0.90 6.24
CA PHE A 80 -0.21 0.90 6.01
C PHE A 80 -0.58 1.52 4.67
N THR A 81 -1.57 0.92 4.01
CA THR A 81 -2.16 1.43 2.78
C THR A 81 -3.66 1.63 2.95
N THR A 82 -4.20 2.67 2.33
CA THR A 82 -5.63 3.00 2.39
C THR A 82 -6.42 2.50 1.18
N THR A 83 -5.71 2.07 0.16
CA THR A 83 -6.26 1.51 -1.08
C THR A 83 -5.76 0.09 -1.32
N PRO A 84 -6.56 -0.77 -1.95
CA PRO A 84 -6.11 -2.11 -2.27
C PRO A 84 -4.91 -2.06 -3.22
N ARG A 85 -3.89 -2.87 -2.93
CA ARG A 85 -2.76 -3.11 -3.81
C ARG A 85 -3.11 -4.18 -4.84
N GLY A 86 -2.43 -4.12 -5.99
CA GLY A 86 -2.45 -5.19 -6.97
C GLY A 86 -1.72 -6.45 -6.46
N LYS A 87 -1.73 -7.50 -7.25
CA LYS A 87 -1.01 -8.75 -6.96
C LYS A 87 0.50 -8.51 -6.86
N HIS A 88 1.01 -7.61 -7.70
CA HIS A 88 2.42 -7.22 -7.73
C HIS A 88 2.57 -5.73 -7.39
N THR A 89 3.62 -5.40 -6.65
CA THR A 89 3.95 -4.02 -6.30
C THR A 89 5.33 -3.67 -6.85
N ILE A 90 5.39 -2.60 -7.64
CA ILE A 90 6.65 -2.08 -8.16
C ILE A 90 6.94 -0.74 -7.50
N LYS A 91 8.07 -0.69 -6.78
CA LYS A 91 8.52 0.51 -6.07
C LYS A 91 9.76 1.08 -6.74
N PHE A 92 9.70 2.34 -7.12
CA PHE A 92 10.83 3.06 -7.70
C PHE A 92 11.60 3.78 -6.58
N CYS A 93 12.89 3.47 -6.46
CA CYS A 93 13.74 4.10 -5.47
C CYS A 93 14.02 5.57 -5.84
N MET A 94 13.61 6.49 -4.96
CA MET A 94 13.82 7.95 -5.09
C MET A 94 15.00 8.45 -4.27
N GLY A 95 15.90 7.55 -3.80
CA GLY A 95 17.15 7.93 -3.16
C GLY A 95 18.04 8.71 -4.14
N THR A 96 18.89 9.61 -3.63
CA THR A 96 19.71 10.55 -4.42
C THR A 96 20.47 9.85 -5.56
N ALA A 97 21.17 8.74 -5.27
CA ALA A 97 21.92 8.01 -6.28
C ALA A 97 21.01 7.45 -7.41
N CYS A 98 19.84 6.92 -7.06
CA CYS A 98 18.87 6.42 -8.03
C CYS A 98 18.24 7.55 -8.83
N TYR A 99 17.90 8.66 -8.18
CA TYR A 99 17.33 9.83 -8.84
C TYR A 99 18.29 10.40 -9.89
N VAL A 100 19.55 10.62 -9.52
CA VAL A 100 20.62 11.06 -10.45
C VAL A 100 20.89 9.98 -11.51
N GLY A 101 20.77 8.70 -11.15
CA GLY A 101 20.92 7.56 -12.06
C GLY A 101 19.79 7.38 -13.07
N GLY A 102 18.75 8.23 -13.04
CA GLY A 102 17.68 8.25 -14.04
C GLY A 102 16.38 7.54 -13.65
N THR A 103 16.08 7.40 -12.35
CA THR A 103 14.80 6.83 -11.90
C THR A 103 13.58 7.57 -12.46
N SER A 104 13.65 8.89 -12.66
CA SER A 104 12.56 9.65 -13.27
C SER A 104 12.19 9.13 -14.66
N GLN A 105 13.18 8.78 -15.49
CA GLN A 105 12.96 8.20 -16.80
C GLN A 105 12.31 6.81 -16.71
N LEU A 106 12.64 6.03 -15.68
CA LEU A 106 11.99 4.74 -15.41
C LEU A 106 10.51 4.92 -15.03
N ILE A 107 10.21 5.90 -14.18
CA ILE A 107 8.84 6.23 -13.78
C ILE A 107 8.02 6.66 -15.00
N ASP A 108 8.55 7.58 -15.82
CA ASP A 108 7.87 8.04 -17.01
C ASP A 108 7.61 6.88 -17.99
N LYS A 109 8.56 5.96 -18.12
CA LYS A 109 8.39 4.76 -18.93
C LYS A 109 7.35 3.81 -18.36
N ALA A 110 7.30 3.62 -17.02
CA ALA A 110 6.28 2.82 -16.38
C ALA A 110 4.88 3.40 -16.58
N LYS A 111 4.72 4.72 -16.42
CA LYS A 111 3.46 5.42 -16.69
C LYS A 111 2.98 5.22 -18.14
N GLN A 112 3.89 5.29 -19.12
CA GLN A 112 3.56 5.06 -20.53
C GLN A 112 3.09 3.63 -20.80
N VAL A 113 3.71 2.64 -20.15
CA VAL A 113 3.39 1.21 -20.38
C VAL A 113 2.14 0.79 -19.63
N LEU A 114 2.00 1.20 -18.36
CA LEU A 114 0.91 0.77 -17.48
C LEU A 114 -0.32 1.69 -17.53
N GLY A 115 -0.18 2.92 -18.03
CA GLY A 115 -1.27 3.90 -18.06
C GLY A 115 -1.72 4.41 -16.68
N ILE A 116 -0.88 4.26 -15.64
CA ILE A 116 -1.18 4.66 -14.26
C ILE A 116 -0.11 5.58 -13.70
N GLU A 117 -0.49 6.37 -12.70
CA GLU A 117 0.40 7.22 -11.93
C GLU A 117 0.95 6.50 -10.69
N PRO A 118 2.09 6.96 -10.12
CA PRO A 118 2.57 6.48 -8.83
C PRO A 118 1.50 6.59 -7.74
N GLY A 119 1.30 5.54 -6.96
CA GLY A 119 0.24 5.40 -5.97
C GLY A 119 -1.04 4.78 -6.52
N GLN A 120 -1.07 4.41 -7.79
CA GLN A 120 -2.24 3.77 -8.42
C GLN A 120 -1.98 2.29 -8.75
N THR A 121 -3.07 1.55 -8.89
CA THR A 121 -3.11 0.16 -9.33
C THR A 121 -3.74 0.08 -10.71
N THR A 122 -3.24 -0.80 -11.56
CA THR A 122 -3.81 -1.07 -12.90
C THR A 122 -5.26 -1.52 -12.79
N ALA A 123 -6.06 -1.24 -13.82
CA ALA A 123 -7.50 -1.54 -13.82
C ALA A 123 -7.81 -3.04 -13.68
N ASP A 124 -6.89 -3.90 -14.09
CA ASP A 124 -6.96 -5.35 -13.94
C ASP A 124 -6.59 -5.85 -12.53
N GLY A 125 -6.15 -4.93 -11.63
CA GLY A 125 -5.74 -5.26 -10.27
C GLY A 125 -4.42 -6.01 -10.17
N ASN A 126 -3.61 -6.04 -11.23
CA ASN A 126 -2.36 -6.81 -11.23
C ASN A 126 -1.18 -6.03 -10.64
N ILE A 127 -0.95 -4.80 -11.07
CA ILE A 127 0.27 -4.06 -10.73
C ILE A 127 -0.08 -2.77 -10.00
N THR A 128 0.56 -2.54 -8.86
CA THR A 128 0.58 -1.25 -8.15
C THR A 128 1.93 -0.58 -8.34
N LEU A 129 1.92 0.69 -8.71
CA LEU A 129 3.10 1.50 -8.89
C LEU A 129 3.31 2.40 -7.67
N GLU A 130 4.43 2.25 -6.97
CA GLU A 130 4.76 3.03 -5.78
C GLU A 130 6.12 3.72 -5.91
N LEU A 131 6.31 4.77 -5.12
CA LEU A 131 7.61 5.39 -4.90
C LEU A 131 8.11 5.02 -3.51
N CYS A 132 9.39 4.71 -3.39
CA CYS A 132 10.00 4.46 -2.09
C CYS A 132 11.23 5.34 -1.87
N ARG A 133 11.60 5.50 -0.61
CA ARG A 133 12.87 6.12 -0.23
C ARG A 133 14.03 5.20 -0.56
N CYS A 134 15.25 5.56 -0.16
CA CYS A 134 16.42 4.74 -0.46
C CYS A 134 16.29 3.32 0.09
N VAL A 135 16.46 2.32 -0.79
CA VAL A 135 16.40 0.89 -0.45
C VAL A 135 17.77 0.29 -0.09
N GLY A 136 18.82 1.13 -0.01
CA GLY A 136 20.17 0.68 0.36
C GLY A 136 21.01 0.14 -0.79
N ALA A 137 20.48 -0.01 -2.00
CA ALA A 137 21.20 -0.55 -3.17
C ALA A 137 21.86 0.53 -4.04
N CYS A 138 22.48 1.56 -3.45
CA CYS A 138 23.00 2.73 -4.15
C CYS A 138 24.09 2.41 -5.19
N SER A 139 24.90 1.37 -4.96
CA SER A 139 25.92 0.90 -5.91
C SER A 139 25.31 0.27 -7.18
N GLN A 140 24.04 -0.03 -7.14
CA GLN A 140 23.27 -0.61 -8.25
C GLN A 140 22.22 0.37 -8.80
N ALA A 141 22.40 1.66 -8.59
CA ALA A 141 21.47 2.68 -9.07
C ALA A 141 21.41 2.71 -10.62
N PRO A 142 20.24 3.01 -11.20
CA PRO A 142 18.94 3.12 -10.57
C PRO A 142 18.34 1.75 -10.24
N ALA A 143 17.67 1.66 -9.07
CA ALA A 143 17.08 0.42 -8.57
C ALA A 143 15.55 0.54 -8.44
N ILE A 144 14.87 -0.57 -8.71
CA ILE A 144 13.46 -0.79 -8.44
C ILE A 144 13.29 -1.99 -7.51
N VAL A 145 12.20 -2.05 -6.79
CA VAL A 145 11.81 -3.22 -6.01
C VAL A 145 10.54 -3.79 -6.62
N VAL A 146 10.58 -5.04 -7.01
CA VAL A 146 9.43 -5.78 -7.52
C VAL A 146 9.03 -6.75 -6.43
N ASP A 147 7.86 -6.54 -5.85
CA ASP A 147 7.40 -7.21 -4.63
C ASP A 147 8.42 -7.03 -3.48
N GLU A 148 9.28 -8.01 -3.25
CA GLU A 148 10.34 -7.95 -2.24
C GLU A 148 11.75 -8.03 -2.86
N GLU A 149 11.86 -8.24 -4.17
CA GLU A 149 13.14 -8.39 -4.86
C GLU A 149 13.67 -7.05 -5.40
N ILE A 150 14.94 -6.77 -5.12
CA ILE A 150 15.62 -5.57 -5.62
C ILE A 150 16.26 -5.87 -6.97
N SER A 151 15.83 -5.12 -7.99
CA SER A 151 16.44 -5.11 -9.32
C SER A 151 17.25 -3.81 -9.49
N GLY A 152 18.56 -3.95 -9.63
CA GLY A 152 19.47 -2.82 -9.83
C GLY A 152 19.87 -2.60 -11.29
N ARG A 153 20.45 -1.42 -11.57
CA ARG A 153 20.94 -1.01 -12.91
C ARG A 153 19.85 -1.16 -14.00
N VAL A 154 18.63 -0.88 -13.62
CA VAL A 154 17.48 -0.98 -14.51
C VAL A 154 17.51 0.16 -15.53
N ARG A 155 17.41 -0.18 -16.78
CA ARG A 155 17.33 0.80 -17.90
C ARG A 155 15.90 0.92 -18.41
N PRO A 156 15.46 2.10 -18.90
CA PRO A 156 14.11 2.29 -19.40
C PRO A 156 13.68 1.31 -20.50
N ASN A 157 14.63 0.86 -21.34
CA ASN A 157 14.36 -0.14 -22.37
C ASN A 157 14.14 -1.56 -21.86
N LYS A 158 14.64 -1.90 -20.66
CA LYS A 158 14.43 -3.21 -20.02
C LYS A 158 13.16 -3.26 -19.17
N LEU A 159 12.65 -2.11 -18.77
CA LEU A 159 11.48 -2.04 -17.87
C LEU A 159 10.25 -2.74 -18.43
N PRO A 160 9.86 -2.59 -19.72
CA PRO A 160 8.70 -3.29 -20.28
C PRO A 160 8.79 -4.82 -20.16
N ALA A 161 9.99 -5.39 -20.31
CA ALA A 161 10.18 -6.84 -20.17
C ALA A 161 9.95 -7.29 -18.73
N ILE A 162 10.37 -6.49 -17.73
CA ILE A 162 10.11 -6.77 -16.32
C ILE A 162 8.60 -6.69 -16.03
N LEU A 163 7.92 -5.67 -16.54
CA LEU A 163 6.49 -5.48 -16.37
C LEU A 163 5.66 -6.61 -17.02
N ASN A 164 6.04 -7.04 -18.22
CA ASN A 164 5.33 -8.11 -18.92
C ASN A 164 5.46 -9.49 -18.25
N ASN A 165 6.50 -9.72 -17.46
CA ASN A 165 6.67 -10.96 -16.71
C ASN A 165 5.79 -11.03 -15.45
N LEU A 166 5.10 -9.95 -15.10
CA LEU A 166 4.19 -9.86 -13.94
C LEU A 166 2.71 -10.00 -14.33
N HIS A 167 2.43 -10.17 -15.63
CA HIS A 167 1.07 -10.37 -16.16
C HIS A 167 0.71 -11.85 -16.26
#